data_b0d30cd710ee6498937fa33f05a0e5e1
#
_entry.id   b0d30cd710ee6498937fa33f05a0e5e1
#
_cell.length_a   1.000
_cell.length_b   1.000
_cell.length_c   1.000
_cell.angle_alpha   90.00
_cell.angle_beta   90.00
_cell.angle_gamma   90.00
#
_symmetry.space_group_name_H-M   'P 1'
#
loop_
_entity.id
_entity.type
_entity.pdbx_description
1 polymer ?
#
loop_
_entity_poly.entity_id
_entity_poly.type
_entity_poly.pdbx_seq_one_letter_code
_entity_poly.pdbx_strand_id
1 'polypeptide(L)'
;MRRISLLFALLAVSLAACGGDDDAGSGPGSSPEQQGGLTISTTTTDFGPALVDEEGKLLYMFVPDQEENGTPTCYDDCAEAWPALEGEANAGEGIDEGLLGTVERTDGTQQATYNDLPLYYFSGDQSAGDVNGQGLGDVWWIVDASGTPIEEQPTRISLATTDLGDVLVDGDGMTLYMFVPDQQENGTPTCYDDCEKMWPPFEATRSEVFLPGEGVDESLFGTVERTDGTQQVTYNELPLYLFAGDEAAGDVNGQGLGDVWWVMDAGGEPIRKTVGN
;
A
#
# COMPACT_ATOMS: atom_id res chain seq x y z
N MET A 1 -4.34 -60.42 21.99
CA MET A 1 -3.48 -61.63 22.00
C MET A 1 -2.18 -61.33 21.28
N ARG A 2 -1.14 -61.70 21.95
CA ARG A 2 0.30 -61.74 21.63
C ARG A 2 1.10 -60.46 21.88
N ARG A 3 1.69 -60.47 23.03
CA ARG A 3 2.90 -59.85 23.54
C ARG A 3 4.13 -60.51 22.90
N ILE A 4 5.26 -59.80 22.80
CA ILE A 4 6.67 -60.21 22.97
C ILE A 4 7.47 -58.91 22.90
N SER A 5 8.06 -58.38 23.83
CA SER A 5 9.11 -58.54 24.88
C SER A 5 10.54 -58.68 24.32
N LEU A 6 11.36 -57.70 24.74
CA LEU A 6 12.77 -57.70 25.15
C LEU A 6 13.86 -57.93 24.07
N LEU A 7 14.86 -57.06 24.03
CA LEU A 7 16.15 -57.33 24.75
C LEU A 7 17.10 -56.12 24.78
N PHE A 8 17.65 -55.92 25.97
CA PHE A 8 18.76 -55.08 26.34
C PHE A 8 20.10 -55.52 25.70
N ALA A 9 20.99 -54.57 25.41
CA ALA A 9 22.43 -54.80 25.51
C ALA A 9 23.16 -53.52 25.89
N LEU A 10 23.55 -53.48 27.14
CA LEU A 10 24.61 -52.63 27.70
C LEU A 10 25.96 -53.17 27.24
N LEU A 11 26.87 -52.29 26.83
CA LEU A 11 28.30 -52.57 26.95
C LEU A 11 29.05 -51.28 27.37
N ALA A 12 29.63 -51.35 28.55
CA ALA A 12 30.54 -50.39 29.14
C ALA A 12 31.99 -50.86 28.91
N VAL A 13 32.93 -49.93 29.27
CA VAL A 13 34.39 -50.12 29.51
C VAL A 13 35.25 -49.50 28.38
N SER A 14 36.28 -48.66 28.60
CA SER A 14 37.08 -48.27 29.77
C SER A 14 37.87 -47.00 29.51
N LEU A 15 38.30 -46.37 30.60
CA LEU A 15 39.26 -45.29 30.67
C LEU A 15 40.67 -45.71 30.17
N ALA A 16 41.40 -44.75 29.57
CA ALA A 16 42.81 -44.62 29.73
C ALA A 16 43.21 -43.13 29.65
N ALA A 17 43.82 -42.62 30.70
CA ALA A 17 44.45 -41.32 30.82
C ALA A 17 45.91 -41.37 30.40
N CYS A 18 46.44 -40.23 29.89
CA CYS A 18 47.75 -39.59 30.13
C CYS A 18 48.02 -38.64 28.94
N GLY A 19 48.05 -37.35 29.10
CA GLY A 19 49.13 -36.57 29.69
C GLY A 19 49.98 -35.92 28.60
N GLY A 20 50.03 -34.57 28.52
CA GLY A 20 50.95 -33.82 27.70
C GLY A 20 50.49 -32.40 27.47
N ASP A 21 51.08 -31.46 28.19
CA ASP A 21 50.97 -30.02 28.05
C ASP A 21 51.37 -29.56 26.66
N ASP A 22 50.73 -28.51 26.11
CA ASP A 22 51.34 -27.25 25.71
C ASP A 22 50.28 -26.29 25.10
N ASP A 23 50.38 -25.05 25.54
CA ASP A 23 49.80 -23.80 25.19
C ASP A 23 49.43 -23.59 23.70
N ALA A 24 48.19 -23.12 23.46
CA ALA A 24 47.93 -21.96 22.62
C ALA A 24 46.44 -21.59 22.70
N GLY A 25 46.14 -20.42 23.24
CA GLY A 25 44.83 -19.85 23.37
C GLY A 25 44.10 -19.75 22.05
N SER A 26 42.93 -20.40 22.03
CA SER A 26 41.84 -20.06 21.10
C SER A 26 40.62 -19.84 21.98
N GLY A 27 40.29 -18.57 22.16
CA GLY A 27 39.05 -18.15 22.78
C GLY A 27 37.85 -18.80 22.08
N PRO A 28 36.75 -19.02 22.79
CA PRO A 28 35.53 -19.49 22.16
C PRO A 28 35.14 -18.44 21.11
N GLY A 29 35.15 -18.85 19.85
CA GLY A 29 34.54 -18.07 18.80
C GLY A 29 33.10 -17.78 19.22
N SER A 30 32.84 -16.54 19.55
CA SER A 30 31.50 -16.01 19.60
C SER A 30 30.92 -16.26 18.22
N SER A 31 30.00 -17.21 18.13
CA SER A 31 29.02 -17.20 17.05
C SER A 31 28.45 -15.79 17.03
N PRO A 32 28.29 -15.16 15.87
CA PRO A 32 27.52 -13.92 15.82
C PRO A 32 26.15 -14.28 16.40
N GLU A 33 25.83 -13.76 17.57
CA GLU A 33 24.44 -13.62 17.99
C GLU A 33 23.80 -12.92 16.79
N GLN A 34 22.88 -13.60 16.14
CA GLN A 34 21.90 -12.99 15.28
C GLN A 34 21.15 -12.01 16.20
N GLN A 35 21.64 -10.80 16.28
CA GLN A 35 20.83 -9.67 16.65
C GLN A 35 19.75 -9.68 15.57
N GLY A 36 18.52 -10.02 15.95
CA GLY A 36 17.36 -9.85 15.11
C GLY A 36 17.35 -8.37 14.75
N GLY A 37 17.94 -8.07 13.61
CA GLY A 37 17.99 -6.71 13.10
C GLY A 37 16.58 -6.36 12.65
N LEU A 38 16.16 -5.14 12.97
CA LEU A 38 14.95 -4.52 12.47
C LEU A 38 14.81 -4.81 10.97
N THR A 39 13.67 -5.33 10.53
CA THR A 39 13.40 -5.61 9.12
C THR A 39 12.21 -4.78 8.66
N ILE A 40 12.40 -4.01 7.58
CA ILE A 40 11.33 -3.27 6.94
C ILE A 40 10.87 -4.06 5.72
N SER A 41 9.56 -4.20 5.57
CA SER A 41 8.89 -4.87 4.43
C SER A 41 7.74 -4.00 3.94
N THR A 42 7.02 -4.43 2.91
CA THR A 42 5.78 -3.80 2.47
C THR A 42 4.57 -4.67 2.80
N THR A 43 3.44 -4.02 3.08
CA THR A 43 2.12 -4.65 3.15
C THR A 43 1.10 -3.86 2.36
N THR A 44 0.02 -4.52 1.90
CA THR A 44 -1.08 -3.83 1.21
C THR A 44 -2.03 -3.25 2.25
N THR A 45 -2.33 -1.96 2.13
CA THR A 45 -3.29 -1.22 2.96
C THR A 45 -4.42 -0.65 2.09
N ASP A 46 -5.40 -0.01 2.72
CA ASP A 46 -6.42 0.77 2.00
C ASP A 46 -5.83 2.01 1.27
N PHE A 47 -4.58 2.35 1.55
CA PHE A 47 -3.82 3.44 0.91
C PHE A 47 -2.81 2.92 -0.12
N GLY A 48 -2.83 1.63 -0.45
CA GLY A 48 -1.87 0.96 -1.29
C GLY A 48 -0.74 0.29 -0.50
N PRO A 49 0.31 -0.20 -1.20
CA PRO A 49 1.47 -0.79 -0.55
C PRO A 49 2.19 0.24 0.32
N ALA A 50 2.46 -0.10 1.59
CA ALA A 50 3.13 0.78 2.56
C ALA A 50 4.17 0.02 3.38
N LEU A 51 5.14 0.75 3.94
CA LEU A 51 6.20 0.21 4.77
C LEU A 51 5.67 -0.29 6.11
N VAL A 52 6.13 -1.46 6.52
CA VAL A 52 5.88 -2.05 7.83
C VAL A 52 7.15 -2.64 8.43
N ASP A 53 7.15 -2.79 9.76
CA ASP A 53 8.15 -3.58 10.46
C ASP A 53 7.85 -5.09 10.40
N GLU A 54 8.68 -5.90 11.05
CA GLU A 54 8.51 -7.36 11.14
C GLU A 54 7.25 -7.83 11.90
N GLU A 55 6.65 -6.93 12.70
CA GLU A 55 5.38 -7.17 13.41
C GLU A 55 4.16 -6.73 12.58
N GLY A 56 4.38 -6.12 11.40
CA GLY A 56 3.35 -5.60 10.51
C GLY A 56 2.79 -4.23 10.94
N LYS A 57 3.50 -3.48 11.77
CA LYS A 57 3.15 -2.11 12.15
C LYS A 57 3.57 -1.13 11.07
N LEU A 58 2.68 -0.22 10.71
CA LEU A 58 2.91 0.80 9.70
C LEU A 58 4.00 1.79 10.13
N LEU A 59 4.78 2.24 9.16
CA LEU A 59 5.85 3.21 9.35
C LEU A 59 5.47 4.53 8.70
N TYR A 60 5.69 5.59 9.46
CA TYR A 60 5.31 6.96 9.11
C TYR A 60 6.54 7.85 8.93
N MET A 61 6.39 8.87 8.08
CA MET A 61 7.29 10.00 8.00
C MET A 61 6.65 11.26 8.56
N PHE A 62 7.47 12.24 8.87
CA PHE A 62 7.06 13.54 9.39
C PHE A 62 7.48 14.67 8.44
N VAL A 63 6.52 15.45 7.94
CA VAL A 63 6.77 16.51 6.95
C VAL A 63 7.85 17.51 7.40
N PRO A 64 7.88 18.00 8.66
CA PRO A 64 8.96 18.89 9.12
C PRO A 64 10.36 18.28 9.00
N ASP A 65 10.52 16.96 9.15
CA ASP A 65 11.83 16.31 8.96
C ASP A 65 12.27 16.37 7.49
N GLN A 66 11.33 16.20 6.56
CA GLN A 66 11.59 16.35 5.12
C GLN A 66 12.01 17.78 4.76
N GLU A 67 11.35 18.79 5.35
CA GLU A 67 11.69 20.19 5.16
C GLU A 67 13.09 20.54 5.72
N GLU A 68 13.55 19.81 6.76
CA GLU A 68 14.89 19.91 7.37
C GLU A 68 15.89 18.90 6.76
N ASN A 69 15.65 18.47 5.51
CA ASN A 69 16.51 17.55 4.76
C ASN A 69 16.79 16.21 5.49
N GLY A 70 15.76 15.62 6.06
CA GLY A 70 15.84 14.33 6.76
C GLY A 70 16.38 14.42 8.18
N THR A 71 16.46 15.62 8.76
CA THR A 71 16.86 15.79 10.15
C THR A 71 15.66 15.56 11.07
N PRO A 72 15.72 14.59 12.03
CA PRO A 72 14.62 14.36 12.95
C PRO A 72 14.29 15.59 13.80
N THR A 73 13.02 15.97 13.85
CA THR A 73 12.51 17.12 14.62
C THR A 73 11.47 16.73 15.68
N CYS A 74 10.98 15.47 15.64
CA CYS A 74 10.02 14.96 16.61
C CYS A 74 10.73 14.47 17.89
N TYR A 75 10.63 15.26 18.99
CA TYR A 75 11.20 15.02 20.30
C TYR A 75 10.16 15.29 21.40
N ASP A 76 10.51 14.99 22.64
CA ASP A 76 9.68 15.26 23.83
C ASP A 76 8.24 14.70 23.70
N ASP A 77 7.23 15.51 23.89
CA ASP A 77 5.80 15.12 23.79
C ASP A 77 5.45 14.55 22.41
N CYS A 78 6.14 14.99 21.35
CA CYS A 78 5.98 14.44 20.02
C CYS A 78 6.43 12.98 19.96
N ALA A 79 7.58 12.64 20.54
CA ALA A 79 8.13 11.30 20.53
C ALA A 79 7.32 10.31 21.39
N GLU A 80 6.52 10.78 22.36
CA GLU A 80 5.57 9.95 23.09
C GLU A 80 4.44 9.44 22.20
N ALA A 81 3.94 10.29 21.30
CA ALA A 81 2.91 9.95 20.33
C ALA A 81 3.49 9.23 19.11
N TRP A 82 4.70 9.63 18.69
CA TRP A 82 5.39 9.17 17.49
C TRP A 82 6.80 8.65 17.84
N PRO A 83 6.91 7.45 18.39
CA PRO A 83 8.20 6.85 18.69
C PRO A 83 9.04 6.66 17.43
N ALA A 84 10.31 7.04 17.49
CA ALA A 84 11.26 6.82 16.40
C ALA A 84 11.48 5.32 16.15
N LEU A 85 11.64 4.92 14.90
CA LEU A 85 12.11 3.59 14.54
C LEU A 85 13.63 3.56 14.76
N GLU A 86 14.07 3.08 15.95
CA GLU A 86 15.47 3.11 16.36
C GLU A 86 16.26 1.94 15.77
N GLY A 87 17.50 2.22 15.34
CA GLY A 87 18.46 1.23 14.86
C GLY A 87 18.65 1.23 13.35
N GLU A 88 19.43 0.26 12.88
CA GLU A 88 19.66 0.00 11.47
C GLU A 88 18.68 -1.06 10.98
N ALA A 89 18.05 -0.81 9.83
CA ALA A 89 17.06 -1.71 9.25
C ALA A 89 17.63 -2.54 8.10
N ASN A 90 17.12 -3.76 7.96
CA ASN A 90 17.39 -4.64 6.82
C ASN A 90 16.21 -4.60 5.85
N ALA A 91 16.51 -4.80 4.56
CA ALA A 91 15.49 -4.90 3.54
C ALA A 91 14.76 -6.25 3.61
N GLY A 92 13.44 -6.19 3.76
CA GLY A 92 12.52 -7.31 3.60
C GLY A 92 11.87 -7.32 2.22
N GLU A 93 10.71 -7.96 2.13
CA GLU A 93 9.98 -8.07 0.86
C GLU A 93 9.49 -6.69 0.38
N GLY A 94 9.74 -6.38 -0.89
CA GLY A 94 9.29 -5.15 -1.55
C GLY A 94 10.11 -3.90 -1.24
N ILE A 95 11.28 -4.02 -0.56
CA ILE A 95 12.13 -2.90 -0.13
C ILE A 95 13.37 -2.80 -1.02
N ASP A 96 13.67 -1.60 -1.48
CA ASP A 96 14.97 -1.26 -2.10
C ASP A 96 15.99 -0.98 -1.00
N GLU A 97 16.97 -1.89 -0.84
CA GLU A 97 18.05 -1.76 0.14
C GLU A 97 18.86 -0.45 -0.05
N GLY A 98 18.90 0.07 -1.28
CA GLY A 98 19.59 1.33 -1.59
C GLY A 98 18.95 2.58 -1.00
N LEU A 99 17.68 2.48 -0.55
CA LEU A 99 16.95 3.57 0.10
C LEU A 99 17.02 3.51 1.62
N LEU A 100 17.50 2.38 2.21
CA LEU A 100 17.67 2.26 3.65
C LEU A 100 18.88 3.06 4.13
N GLY A 101 18.73 3.70 5.28
CA GLY A 101 19.78 4.45 5.92
C GLY A 101 19.52 4.64 7.41
N THR A 102 20.35 5.45 8.04
CA THR A 102 20.19 5.88 9.42
C THR A 102 20.53 7.35 9.59
N VAL A 103 19.93 8.01 10.54
CA VAL A 103 20.26 9.36 10.97
C VAL A 103 20.50 9.39 12.48
N GLU A 104 21.49 10.17 12.94
CA GLU A 104 21.75 10.34 14.36
C GLU A 104 20.81 11.42 14.93
N ARG A 105 20.06 11.05 15.96
CA ARG A 105 19.21 11.97 16.73
C ARG A 105 20.04 12.79 17.70
N THR A 106 19.48 13.91 18.22
CA THR A 106 20.18 14.80 19.16
C THR A 106 20.55 14.16 20.49
N ASP A 107 19.90 13.06 20.86
CA ASP A 107 20.21 12.26 22.05
C ASP A 107 21.30 11.19 21.82
N GLY A 108 21.79 11.09 20.56
CA GLY A 108 22.83 10.14 20.15
C GLY A 108 22.30 8.76 19.72
N THR A 109 20.99 8.54 19.72
CA THR A 109 20.41 7.32 19.17
C THR A 109 20.42 7.35 17.64
N GLN A 110 20.49 6.17 17.00
CA GLN A 110 20.36 6.03 15.53
C GLN A 110 18.90 5.73 15.19
N GLN A 111 18.34 6.46 14.28
CA GLN A 111 16.99 6.26 13.76
C GLN A 111 17.06 5.76 12.33
N ALA A 112 16.29 4.72 12.00
CA ALA A 112 16.19 4.21 10.64
C ALA A 112 15.55 5.26 9.71
N THR A 113 16.08 5.33 8.49
CA THR A 113 15.52 6.16 7.42
C THR A 113 15.20 5.32 6.20
N TYR A 114 14.25 5.78 5.39
CA TYR A 114 14.00 5.24 4.07
C TYR A 114 13.84 6.40 3.07
N ASN A 115 14.63 6.38 2.00
CA ASN A 115 14.75 7.50 1.05
C ASN A 115 15.04 8.83 1.76
N ASP A 116 16.02 8.82 2.69
CA ASP A 116 16.43 9.94 3.55
C ASP A 116 15.32 10.46 4.51
N LEU A 117 14.16 9.81 4.60
CA LEU A 117 13.08 10.16 5.53
C LEU A 117 13.21 9.38 6.84
N PRO A 118 13.35 10.05 8.00
CA PRO A 118 13.27 9.40 9.31
C PRO A 118 11.94 8.68 9.51
N LEU A 119 11.97 7.46 10.00
CA LEU A 119 10.79 6.62 10.17
C LEU A 119 10.32 6.58 11.62
N TYR A 120 9.01 6.57 11.79
CA TYR A 120 8.32 6.60 13.08
C TYR A 120 7.21 5.57 13.15
N TYR A 121 6.86 5.17 14.36
CA TYR A 121 5.60 4.53 14.68
C TYR A 121 4.56 5.55 15.12
N PHE A 122 3.30 5.14 15.14
CA PHE A 122 2.23 5.87 15.82
C PHE A 122 1.77 5.08 17.05
N SER A 123 1.78 5.72 18.24
CA SER A 123 1.38 5.08 19.50
C SER A 123 -0.11 4.66 19.52
N GLY A 124 -0.93 5.23 18.64
CA GLY A 124 -2.34 4.86 18.44
C GLY A 124 -2.55 3.59 17.64
N ASP A 125 -1.51 3.07 16.95
CA ASP A 125 -1.57 1.81 16.21
C ASP A 125 -1.24 0.66 17.16
N GLN A 126 -2.27 -0.11 17.52
CA GLN A 126 -2.19 -1.16 18.55
C GLN A 126 -1.93 -2.54 17.94
N SER A 127 -2.28 -2.74 16.67
CA SER A 127 -2.23 -4.01 15.96
C SER A 127 -1.53 -3.87 14.60
N ALA A 128 -1.06 -4.99 14.06
CA ALA A 128 -0.58 -5.05 12.68
C ALA A 128 -1.65 -4.54 11.71
N GLY A 129 -1.25 -3.68 10.78
CA GLY A 129 -2.13 -3.08 9.77
C GLY A 129 -2.97 -1.90 10.26
N ASP A 130 -2.93 -1.52 11.56
CA ASP A 130 -3.54 -0.27 12.01
C ASP A 130 -2.86 0.92 11.33
N VAL A 131 -3.66 1.90 10.90
CA VAL A 131 -3.20 3.07 10.14
C VAL A 131 -3.83 4.37 10.68
N ASN A 132 -4.03 4.41 12.02
CA ASN A 132 -4.73 5.50 12.69
C ASN A 132 -3.93 6.83 12.68
N GLY A 133 -2.64 6.78 12.34
CA GLY A 133 -1.76 7.93 12.22
C GLY A 133 -1.83 8.66 10.89
N GLN A 134 -2.46 8.06 9.87
CA GLN A 134 -2.48 8.58 8.52
C GLN A 134 -3.16 9.95 8.42
N GLY A 135 -2.46 10.94 7.88
CA GLY A 135 -2.97 12.30 7.68
C GLY A 135 -3.12 13.13 8.96
N LEU A 136 -2.63 12.66 10.12
CA LEU A 136 -2.76 13.42 11.37
C LEU A 136 -2.03 14.77 11.29
N GLY A 137 -2.80 15.82 11.46
CA GLY A 137 -2.31 17.22 11.42
C GLY A 137 -1.79 17.65 10.05
N ASP A 138 -2.09 16.92 8.99
CA ASP A 138 -1.59 17.11 7.62
C ASP A 138 -0.04 17.09 7.53
N VAL A 139 0.61 16.38 8.46
CA VAL A 139 2.09 16.29 8.54
C VAL A 139 2.62 14.88 8.78
N TRP A 140 1.76 13.90 9.05
CA TRP A 140 2.14 12.50 9.29
C TRP A 140 1.56 11.59 8.21
N TRP A 141 2.44 10.90 7.49
CA TRP A 141 2.04 10.05 6.37
C TRP A 141 2.76 8.72 6.39
N ILE A 142 2.03 7.62 6.11
CA ILE A 142 2.69 6.35 5.80
C ILE A 142 3.52 6.49 4.52
N VAL A 143 4.52 5.62 4.37
CA VAL A 143 5.50 5.69 3.28
C VAL A 143 5.33 4.49 2.37
N ASP A 144 5.38 4.69 1.07
CA ASP A 144 5.33 3.61 0.08
C ASP A 144 6.71 2.97 -0.19
N ALA A 145 6.73 1.91 -1.01
CA ALA A 145 7.96 1.19 -1.37
C ALA A 145 8.99 2.04 -2.13
N SER A 146 8.62 3.16 -2.71
CA SER A 146 9.54 4.11 -3.35
C SER A 146 10.15 5.12 -2.38
N GLY A 147 9.71 5.11 -1.12
CA GLY A 147 10.08 6.10 -0.11
C GLY A 147 9.35 7.42 -0.27
N THR A 148 8.16 7.40 -0.86
CA THR A 148 7.29 8.57 -1.03
C THR A 148 6.17 8.56 0.01
N PRO A 149 5.86 9.71 0.66
CA PRO A 149 4.69 9.81 1.53
C PRO A 149 3.40 9.55 0.76
N ILE A 150 2.48 8.81 1.38
CA ILE A 150 1.16 8.56 0.81
C ILE A 150 0.20 9.65 1.32
N GLU A 151 0.18 10.80 0.67
CA GLU A 151 -0.64 11.94 1.07
C GLU A 151 -2.08 11.83 0.60
N GLU A 152 -2.31 11.09 -0.48
CA GLU A 152 -3.63 10.91 -1.09
C GLU A 152 -4.02 9.44 -1.10
N GLN A 153 -5.32 9.19 -0.98
CA GLN A 153 -5.82 7.83 -1.16
C GLN A 153 -5.63 7.38 -2.61
N PRO A 154 -5.25 6.13 -2.84
CA PRO A 154 -5.16 5.61 -4.20
C PRO A 154 -6.54 5.55 -4.84
N THR A 155 -6.56 5.68 -6.15
CA THR A 155 -7.80 5.54 -6.93
C THR A 155 -8.36 4.13 -6.76
N ARG A 156 -9.57 4.03 -6.22
CA ARG A 156 -10.26 2.77 -6.00
C ARG A 156 -11.38 2.59 -7.03
N ILE A 157 -11.44 1.40 -7.62
CA ILE A 157 -12.60 0.96 -8.40
C ILE A 157 -13.06 -0.39 -7.83
N SER A 158 -14.36 -0.52 -7.61
CA SER A 158 -15.01 -1.74 -7.13
C SER A 158 -16.26 -2.05 -7.95
N LEU A 159 -16.97 -3.11 -7.59
CA LEU A 159 -18.23 -3.48 -8.20
C LEU A 159 -19.39 -3.22 -7.22
N ALA A 160 -20.47 -2.66 -7.73
CA ALA A 160 -21.75 -2.59 -7.04
C ALA A 160 -22.81 -3.36 -7.82
N THR A 161 -23.62 -4.16 -7.11
CA THR A 161 -24.75 -4.87 -7.72
C THR A 161 -25.93 -3.95 -7.83
N THR A 162 -26.42 -3.75 -9.05
CA THR A 162 -27.57 -2.91 -9.41
C THR A 162 -28.62 -3.73 -10.19
N ASP A 163 -29.74 -3.11 -10.57
CA ASP A 163 -30.74 -3.73 -11.48
C ASP A 163 -30.17 -4.01 -12.89
N LEU A 164 -29.03 -3.42 -13.21
CA LEU A 164 -28.31 -3.65 -14.48
C LEU A 164 -27.37 -4.85 -14.41
N GLY A 165 -27.05 -5.32 -13.22
CA GLY A 165 -26.00 -6.28 -12.87
C GLY A 165 -24.89 -5.61 -12.06
N ASP A 166 -23.71 -6.22 -12.04
CA ASP A 166 -22.54 -5.65 -11.38
C ASP A 166 -21.93 -4.57 -12.28
N VAL A 167 -21.80 -3.36 -11.74
CA VAL A 167 -21.28 -2.17 -12.42
C VAL A 167 -20.06 -1.63 -11.70
N LEU A 168 -19.16 -0.97 -12.43
CA LEU A 168 -18.01 -0.28 -11.83
C LEU A 168 -18.47 0.94 -11.03
N VAL A 169 -17.90 1.07 -9.83
CA VAL A 169 -18.08 2.22 -8.94
C VAL A 169 -16.72 2.68 -8.39
N ASP A 170 -16.62 3.93 -7.98
CA ASP A 170 -15.47 4.48 -7.29
C ASP A 170 -15.37 4.02 -5.82
N GLY A 171 -14.43 4.60 -5.06
CA GLY A 171 -14.22 4.31 -3.64
C GLY A 171 -15.38 4.68 -2.73
N ASP A 172 -16.22 5.62 -3.15
CA ASP A 172 -17.41 6.07 -2.42
C ASP A 172 -18.69 5.32 -2.87
N GLY A 173 -18.55 4.42 -3.84
CA GLY A 173 -19.65 3.64 -4.41
C GLY A 173 -20.44 4.37 -5.50
N MET A 174 -19.92 5.50 -6.02
CA MET A 174 -20.54 6.25 -7.11
C MET A 174 -20.27 5.56 -8.44
N THR A 175 -21.29 5.48 -9.27
CA THR A 175 -21.25 4.72 -10.53
C THR A 175 -20.33 5.38 -11.57
N LEU A 176 -19.57 4.54 -12.27
CA LEU A 176 -18.64 4.95 -13.31
C LEU A 176 -19.22 4.65 -14.70
N TYR A 177 -19.10 5.64 -15.57
CA TYR A 177 -19.67 5.63 -16.92
C TYR A 177 -18.59 5.79 -17.98
N MET A 178 -18.81 5.20 -19.15
CA MET A 178 -18.07 5.49 -20.36
C MET A 178 -18.88 6.39 -21.31
N PHE A 179 -18.17 7.07 -22.20
CA PHE A 179 -18.71 7.96 -23.22
C PHE A 179 -18.45 7.41 -24.62
N VAL A 180 -19.51 7.16 -25.40
CA VAL A 180 -19.36 6.57 -26.76
C VAL A 180 -18.46 7.37 -27.70
N PRO A 181 -18.47 8.72 -27.74
CA PRO A 181 -17.52 9.48 -28.54
C PRO A 181 -16.06 9.18 -28.22
N ASP A 182 -15.69 8.98 -26.94
CA ASP A 182 -14.31 8.63 -26.57
C ASP A 182 -13.90 7.27 -27.13
N GLN A 183 -14.82 6.29 -27.13
CA GLN A 183 -14.58 4.99 -27.78
C GLN A 183 -14.34 5.13 -29.28
N GLN A 184 -15.01 6.07 -29.95
CA GLN A 184 -14.83 6.34 -31.39
C GLN A 184 -13.50 7.04 -31.68
N GLU A 185 -12.95 7.78 -30.70
CA GLU A 185 -11.65 8.48 -30.76
C GLU A 185 -10.52 7.66 -30.09
N ASN A 186 -10.66 6.32 -30.06
CA ASN A 186 -9.69 5.37 -29.49
C ASN A 186 -9.30 5.67 -28.04
N GLY A 187 -10.27 5.99 -27.20
CA GLY A 187 -10.06 6.25 -25.79
C GLY A 187 -9.56 7.67 -25.46
N THR A 188 -9.58 8.58 -26.44
CA THR A 188 -9.27 9.99 -26.18
C THR A 188 -10.46 10.68 -25.54
N PRO A 189 -10.31 11.35 -24.38
CA PRO A 189 -11.41 12.08 -23.75
C PRO A 189 -11.93 13.21 -24.64
N THR A 190 -13.25 13.29 -24.80
CA THR A 190 -13.91 14.31 -25.63
C THR A 190 -14.93 15.14 -24.84
N CYS A 191 -15.22 14.78 -23.60
CA CYS A 191 -16.13 15.52 -22.72
C CYS A 191 -15.37 16.61 -21.97
N TYR A 192 -15.55 17.87 -22.38
CA TYR A 192 -14.96 19.08 -21.82
C TYR A 192 -16.00 20.19 -21.63
N ASP A 193 -15.63 21.29 -20.98
CA ASP A 193 -16.44 22.48 -20.80
C ASP A 193 -17.79 22.22 -20.12
N ASP A 194 -18.91 22.45 -20.81
CA ASP A 194 -20.24 22.22 -20.28
C ASP A 194 -20.58 20.72 -20.11
N CYS A 195 -19.93 19.86 -20.88
CA CYS A 195 -20.06 18.40 -20.73
C CYS A 195 -19.55 17.93 -19.39
N GLU A 196 -18.34 18.31 -19.01
CA GLU A 196 -17.69 17.85 -17.77
C GLU A 196 -18.37 18.35 -16.50
N LYS A 197 -19.14 19.46 -16.56
CA LYS A 197 -19.96 19.91 -15.43
C LYS A 197 -21.05 18.90 -15.05
N MET A 198 -21.57 18.18 -16.04
CA MET A 198 -22.58 17.14 -15.84
C MET A 198 -21.96 15.74 -15.75
N TRP A 199 -20.82 15.56 -16.39
CA TRP A 199 -20.05 14.32 -16.45
C TRP A 199 -18.60 14.58 -16.04
N PRO A 200 -18.36 14.80 -14.74
CA PRO A 200 -16.99 15.00 -14.26
C PRO A 200 -16.10 13.83 -14.63
N PRO A 201 -14.87 14.07 -15.12
CA PRO A 201 -13.91 13.01 -15.34
C PRO A 201 -13.60 12.33 -13.99
N PHE A 202 -13.47 11.01 -14.01
CA PHE A 202 -12.94 10.29 -12.87
C PHE A 202 -11.41 10.38 -12.91
N GLU A 203 -10.84 11.25 -12.09
CA GLU A 203 -9.42 11.57 -12.10
C GLU A 203 -8.62 10.59 -11.23
N ALA A 204 -7.41 10.27 -11.67
CA ALA A 204 -6.48 9.50 -10.87
C ALA A 204 -5.83 10.39 -9.81
N THR A 205 -6.04 10.09 -8.55
CA THR A 205 -5.39 10.79 -7.42
C THR A 205 -3.91 10.47 -7.35
N ARG A 206 -3.55 9.20 -7.66
CA ARG A 206 -2.16 8.74 -7.82
C ARG A 206 -2.07 7.95 -9.12
N SER A 207 -1.39 8.51 -10.11
CA SER A 207 -1.41 8.03 -11.50
C SER A 207 -0.95 6.58 -11.72
N GLU A 208 -0.31 5.95 -10.75
CA GLU A 208 0.26 4.61 -10.87
C GLU A 208 -0.24 3.63 -9.80
N VAL A 209 -1.13 4.05 -8.89
CA VAL A 209 -1.65 3.18 -7.82
C VAL A 209 -3.15 3.07 -7.91
N PHE A 210 -3.62 1.91 -8.38
CA PHE A 210 -5.02 1.54 -8.40
C PHE A 210 -5.27 0.45 -7.37
N LEU A 211 -6.39 0.51 -6.65
CA LEU A 211 -6.83 -0.55 -5.76
C LEU A 211 -8.10 -1.20 -6.33
N PRO A 212 -7.95 -2.36 -6.98
CA PRO A 212 -9.10 -3.11 -7.47
C PRO A 212 -9.90 -3.70 -6.30
N GLY A 213 -11.21 -3.51 -6.31
CA GLY A 213 -12.14 -4.26 -5.48
C GLY A 213 -12.27 -5.70 -5.95
N GLU A 214 -12.96 -6.54 -5.15
CA GLU A 214 -13.22 -7.94 -5.52
C GLU A 214 -13.95 -8.02 -6.88
N GLY A 215 -13.42 -8.83 -7.78
CA GLY A 215 -13.99 -9.08 -9.11
C GLY A 215 -13.63 -8.06 -10.18
N VAL A 216 -12.83 -7.04 -9.86
CA VAL A 216 -12.30 -6.06 -10.83
C VAL A 216 -10.96 -6.55 -11.38
N ASP A 217 -10.75 -6.47 -12.69
CA ASP A 217 -9.50 -6.89 -13.35
C ASP A 217 -8.50 -5.73 -13.37
N GLU A 218 -7.44 -5.84 -12.54
CA GLU A 218 -6.39 -4.83 -12.43
C GLU A 218 -5.69 -4.56 -13.78
N SER A 219 -5.60 -5.54 -14.66
CA SER A 219 -4.94 -5.39 -15.96
C SER A 219 -5.66 -4.47 -16.94
N LEU A 220 -6.92 -4.12 -16.65
CA LEU A 220 -7.73 -3.20 -17.46
C LEU A 220 -7.61 -1.74 -17.02
N PHE A 221 -6.94 -1.45 -15.89
CA PHE A 221 -6.70 -0.08 -15.44
C PHE A 221 -5.67 0.63 -16.32
N GLY A 222 -5.86 1.92 -16.46
CA GLY A 222 -4.92 2.83 -17.06
C GLY A 222 -5.28 4.28 -16.78
N THR A 223 -4.51 5.18 -17.36
CA THR A 223 -4.80 6.62 -17.35
C THR A 223 -4.63 7.20 -18.73
N VAL A 224 -5.30 8.30 -18.97
CA VAL A 224 -5.12 9.13 -20.17
C VAL A 224 -4.98 10.59 -19.74
N GLU A 225 -4.00 11.29 -20.31
CA GLU A 225 -3.81 12.72 -20.05
C GLU A 225 -4.87 13.53 -20.80
N ARG A 226 -5.58 14.37 -20.05
CA ARG A 226 -6.54 15.35 -20.59
C ARG A 226 -5.81 16.59 -21.11
N THR A 227 -6.51 17.42 -21.89
CA THR A 227 -5.92 18.64 -22.47
C THR A 227 -5.53 19.70 -21.44
N ASP A 228 -6.05 19.63 -20.22
CA ASP A 228 -5.70 20.48 -19.08
C ASP A 228 -4.51 19.97 -18.25
N GLY A 229 -3.99 18.78 -18.59
CA GLY A 229 -2.87 18.13 -17.93
C GLY A 229 -3.28 17.20 -16.78
N THR A 230 -4.58 17.07 -16.45
CA THR A 230 -5.05 16.10 -15.46
C THR A 230 -4.99 14.67 -16.00
N GLN A 231 -4.87 13.69 -15.11
CA GLN A 231 -4.86 12.27 -15.48
C GLN A 231 -6.25 11.67 -15.21
N GLN A 232 -6.94 11.29 -16.27
CA GLN A 232 -8.24 10.63 -16.15
C GLN A 232 -8.06 9.11 -16.14
N VAL A 233 -8.76 8.43 -15.22
CA VAL A 233 -8.74 6.96 -15.13
C VAL A 233 -9.41 6.37 -16.36
N THR A 234 -8.80 5.32 -16.90
CA THR A 234 -9.40 4.48 -17.93
C THR A 234 -9.61 3.06 -17.43
N TYR A 235 -10.60 2.38 -17.96
CA TYR A 235 -10.81 0.96 -17.77
C TYR A 235 -11.07 0.32 -19.14
N ASN A 236 -10.32 -0.73 -19.47
CA ASN A 236 -10.32 -1.32 -20.80
C ASN A 236 -10.11 -0.25 -21.91
N GLU A 237 -9.13 0.64 -21.70
CA GLU A 237 -8.76 1.76 -22.58
C GLU A 237 -9.84 2.87 -22.75
N LEU A 238 -10.96 2.80 -22.00
CA LEU A 238 -12.04 3.79 -22.07
C LEU A 238 -11.99 4.74 -20.87
N PRO A 239 -11.98 6.08 -21.09
CA PRO A 239 -12.06 7.07 -20.03
C PRO A 239 -13.34 6.92 -19.21
N LEU A 240 -13.20 7.04 -17.88
CA LEU A 240 -14.30 6.91 -16.94
C LEU A 240 -14.76 8.27 -16.44
N TYR A 241 -16.07 8.38 -16.22
CA TYR A 241 -16.75 9.59 -15.75
C TYR A 241 -17.72 9.29 -14.63
N LEU A 242 -17.92 10.27 -13.79
CA LEU A 242 -19.05 10.32 -12.85
C LEU A 242 -20.25 11.01 -13.51
N PHE A 243 -21.42 10.89 -12.93
CA PHE A 243 -22.61 11.64 -13.35
C PHE A 243 -23.08 12.55 -12.22
N ALA A 244 -23.18 13.86 -12.47
CA ALA A 244 -23.60 14.85 -11.47
C ALA A 244 -25.04 14.66 -10.98
N GLY A 245 -25.84 13.82 -11.65
CA GLY A 245 -27.20 13.46 -11.24
C GLY A 245 -27.30 12.19 -10.40
N ASP A 246 -26.19 11.51 -10.12
CA ASP A 246 -26.11 10.43 -9.15
C ASP A 246 -25.83 11.06 -7.78
N GLU A 247 -26.76 10.91 -6.82
CA GLU A 247 -26.68 11.55 -5.50
C GLU A 247 -26.29 10.57 -4.39
N ALA A 248 -26.34 9.27 -4.67
CA ALA A 248 -26.05 8.21 -3.72
C ALA A 248 -25.32 7.02 -4.36
N ALA A 249 -24.57 6.29 -3.54
CA ALA A 249 -23.91 5.06 -3.93
C ALA A 249 -24.89 4.08 -4.59
N GLY A 250 -24.52 3.57 -5.77
CA GLY A 250 -25.34 2.64 -6.56
C GLY A 250 -26.41 3.30 -7.43
N ASP A 251 -26.54 4.64 -7.41
CA ASP A 251 -27.37 5.33 -8.39
C ASP A 251 -26.83 5.09 -9.80
N VAL A 252 -27.74 4.92 -10.76
CA VAL A 252 -27.42 4.71 -12.18
C VAL A 252 -28.26 5.64 -13.07
N ASN A 253 -28.49 6.88 -12.62
CA ASN A 253 -29.36 7.85 -13.28
C ASN A 253 -28.81 8.32 -14.63
N GLY A 254 -27.49 8.15 -14.85
CA GLY A 254 -26.81 8.45 -16.10
C GLY A 254 -26.98 7.39 -17.21
N GLN A 255 -27.51 6.22 -16.86
CA GLN A 255 -27.59 5.08 -17.76
C GLN A 255 -28.41 5.36 -19.03
N GLY A 256 -27.79 5.23 -20.20
CA GLY A 256 -28.43 5.40 -21.52
C GLY A 256 -28.74 6.85 -21.88
N LEU A 257 -28.26 7.84 -21.15
CA LEU A 257 -28.51 9.24 -21.47
C LEU A 257 -27.94 9.59 -22.85
N GLY A 258 -28.82 10.12 -23.71
CA GLY A 258 -28.48 10.49 -25.07
C GLY A 258 -28.03 9.33 -25.98
N ASP A 259 -28.22 8.07 -25.54
CA ASP A 259 -27.70 6.86 -26.20
C ASP A 259 -26.17 6.83 -26.32
N VAL A 260 -25.46 7.63 -25.50
CA VAL A 260 -24.00 7.76 -25.54
C VAL A 260 -23.29 7.54 -24.21
N TRP A 261 -24.03 7.52 -23.08
CA TRP A 261 -23.50 7.30 -21.73
C TRP A 261 -23.95 5.93 -21.19
N TRP A 262 -22.98 5.10 -20.80
CA TRP A 262 -23.28 3.75 -20.35
C TRP A 262 -22.41 3.36 -19.16
N VAL A 263 -23.01 2.70 -18.17
CA VAL A 263 -22.24 2.06 -17.09
C VAL A 263 -21.38 0.94 -17.66
N MET A 264 -20.28 0.64 -16.97
CA MET A 264 -19.33 -0.39 -17.36
C MET A 264 -19.49 -1.61 -16.47
N ASP A 265 -19.33 -2.81 -17.05
CA ASP A 265 -19.24 -4.06 -16.29
C ASP A 265 -17.78 -4.37 -15.86
N ALA A 266 -17.58 -5.44 -15.09
CA ALA A 266 -16.27 -5.89 -14.62
C ALA A 266 -15.29 -6.25 -15.76
N GLY A 267 -15.79 -6.58 -16.95
CA GLY A 267 -14.98 -6.87 -18.14
C GLY A 267 -14.59 -5.64 -18.94
N GLY A 268 -15.01 -4.45 -18.50
CA GLY A 268 -14.75 -3.20 -19.22
C GLY A 268 -15.64 -3.00 -20.46
N GLU A 269 -16.82 -3.65 -20.47
CA GLU A 269 -17.77 -3.51 -21.56
C GLU A 269 -18.98 -2.67 -21.12
N PRO A 270 -19.51 -1.81 -22.02
CA PRO A 270 -20.69 -1.01 -21.69
C PRO A 270 -21.97 -1.86 -21.59
N ILE A 271 -22.70 -1.72 -20.51
CA ILE A 271 -24.01 -2.37 -20.33
C ILE A 271 -25.08 -1.59 -21.09
N ARG A 272 -25.42 -2.01 -22.31
CA ARG A 272 -26.40 -1.34 -23.17
C ARG A 272 -27.85 -1.78 -22.90
N LYS A 273 -28.17 -1.97 -21.63
CA LYS A 273 -29.53 -2.28 -21.15
C LYS A 273 -30.08 -1.04 -20.47
N THR A 274 -31.25 -0.56 -20.94
CA THR A 274 -31.94 0.54 -20.26
C THR A 274 -32.65 0.02 -19.02
N VAL A 275 -32.61 0.80 -17.92
CA VAL A 275 -33.43 0.53 -16.73
C VAL A 275 -34.90 0.65 -17.18
N GLY A 276 -35.66 -0.43 -17.08
CA GLY A 276 -37.08 -0.40 -17.47
C GLY A 276 -37.86 0.52 -16.56
N ASN A 277 -38.64 1.42 -17.15
CA ASN A 277 -39.66 2.24 -16.50
C ASN A 277 -40.74 1.35 -15.93
#